data_49f4ce62c0f56050e5b686678bc1f0c0
#
_entry.id   49f4ce62c0f56050e5b686678bc1f0c0
#
_cell.length_a   1.000
_cell.length_b   1.000
_cell.length_c   1.000
_cell.angle_alpha   90.00
_cell.angle_beta   90.00
_cell.angle_gamma   90.00
#
_symmetry.space_group_name_H-M   'P 1'
#
loop_
_entity.id
_entity.type
_entity.pdbx_description
1 polymer ?
#
loop_
_entity_poly.entity_id
_entity_poly.type
_entity_poly.pdbx_seq_one_letter_code
_entity_poly.pdbx_strand_id
1 'polypeptide(L)'
;RLLYVALCLALIFLHLLPLETLPRGWAGPDVMLALTFAWLLRRPDYVPPLLIAAVFLLADLLFQRPPGLWAAIVLLGNQALRAREPGLRDLTFAVEWLSVATTLFVMMLGYRVILALMMVDQAPLGLSLMQVIATLLVYPLVAIVSKAVFGVRKIAPGDIDALGSRT
;
A
#
# COMPACT_ATOMS: atom_id res chain seq x y z
N ARG A 1 -12.08 6.61 -7.30
CA ARG A 1 -11.05 6.08 -8.20
C ARG A 1 -10.14 7.18 -8.72
N LEU A 2 -10.68 8.23 -9.35
CA LEU A 2 -9.86 9.35 -9.87
C LEU A 2 -9.02 10.02 -8.76
N LEU A 3 -9.60 10.22 -7.59
CA LEU A 3 -8.88 10.80 -6.45
C LEU A 3 -7.69 9.93 -6.01
N TYR A 4 -7.87 8.59 -6.00
CA TYR A 4 -6.79 7.67 -5.69
C TYR A 4 -5.64 7.80 -6.70
N VAL A 5 -5.95 7.81 -7.99
CA VAL A 5 -4.95 8.00 -9.05
C VAL A 5 -4.24 9.34 -8.90
N ALA A 6 -4.98 10.42 -8.68
CA ALA A 6 -4.41 11.76 -8.49
C ALA A 6 -3.44 11.81 -7.30
N LEU A 7 -3.82 11.20 -6.17
CA LEU A 7 -2.95 11.11 -4.98
C LEU A 7 -1.69 10.28 -5.24
N CYS A 8 -1.84 9.13 -5.92
CA CYS A 8 -0.69 8.30 -6.27
C CYS A 8 0.26 9.02 -7.24
N LEU A 9 -0.27 9.70 -8.25
CA LEU A 9 0.56 10.51 -9.17
C LEU A 9 1.26 11.67 -8.45
N ALA A 10 0.57 12.33 -7.52
CA ALA A 10 1.18 13.38 -6.70
C ALA A 10 2.32 12.80 -5.83
N LEU A 11 2.13 11.63 -5.20
CA LEU A 11 3.16 10.95 -4.41
C LEU A 11 4.34 10.51 -5.28
N ILE A 12 4.10 9.97 -6.48
CA ILE A 12 5.15 9.64 -7.44
C ILE A 12 5.93 10.91 -7.82
N PHE A 13 5.23 11.99 -8.14
CA PHE A 13 5.85 13.26 -8.49
C PHE A 13 6.72 13.79 -7.33
N LEU A 14 6.21 13.79 -6.09
CA LEU A 14 6.97 14.19 -4.92
C LEU A 14 8.21 13.32 -4.70
N HIS A 15 8.11 12.02 -4.96
CA HIS A 15 9.23 11.09 -4.83
C HIS A 15 10.30 11.31 -5.91
N LEU A 16 9.91 11.79 -7.09
CA LEU A 16 10.83 12.11 -8.20
C LEU A 16 11.54 13.45 -8.03
N LEU A 17 11.05 14.34 -7.14
CA LEU A 17 11.74 15.59 -6.86
C LEU A 17 13.08 15.30 -6.18
N PRO A 18 14.20 15.85 -6.69
CA PRO A 18 15.53 15.64 -6.13
C PRO A 18 15.71 16.49 -4.86
N LEU A 19 14.97 16.14 -3.79
CA LEU A 19 15.02 16.86 -2.52
C LEU A 19 16.25 16.52 -1.68
N GLU A 20 16.95 15.42 -2.01
CA GLU A 20 18.14 14.95 -1.29
C GLU A 20 19.27 14.68 -2.26
N THR A 21 20.42 15.36 -2.05
CA THR A 21 21.64 15.21 -2.85
C THR A 21 22.68 14.29 -2.21
N LEU A 22 22.45 13.80 -0.99
CA LEU A 22 23.36 12.94 -0.24
C LEU A 22 22.97 11.45 -0.36
N PRO A 23 23.93 10.51 -0.25
CA PRO A 23 23.64 9.09 -0.20
C PRO A 23 22.67 8.79 0.94
N ARG A 24 21.53 8.14 0.63
CA ARG A 24 20.50 7.86 1.60
C ARG A 24 20.97 6.87 2.66
N GLY A 25 21.28 7.35 3.86
CA GLY A 25 21.38 6.52 5.07
C GLY A 25 20.03 6.18 5.70
N TRP A 26 18.92 6.69 5.11
CA TRP A 26 17.55 6.55 5.60
C TRP A 26 16.62 6.06 4.47
N ALA A 27 15.83 5.03 4.76
CA ALA A 27 14.74 4.59 3.89
C ALA A 27 13.41 5.16 4.41
N GLY A 28 12.86 6.13 3.68
CA GLY A 28 11.55 6.74 4.01
C GLY A 28 10.39 5.75 3.87
N PRO A 29 9.21 6.07 4.46
CA PRO A 29 8.02 5.24 4.37
C PRO A 29 7.49 5.17 2.94
N ASP A 30 6.96 4.03 2.53
CA ASP A 30 6.19 3.88 1.29
C ASP A 30 4.73 4.35 1.54
N VAL A 31 4.54 5.68 1.43
CA VAL A 31 3.23 6.32 1.67
C VAL A 31 2.20 5.86 0.63
N MET A 32 2.62 5.59 -0.61
CA MET A 32 1.74 5.13 -1.67
C MET A 32 1.17 3.74 -1.36
N LEU A 33 2.01 2.84 -0.84
CA LEU A 33 1.59 1.51 -0.39
C LEU A 33 0.69 1.60 0.85
N ALA A 34 1.04 2.42 1.83
CA ALA A 34 0.22 2.68 3.02
C ALA A 34 -1.17 3.21 2.65
N LEU A 35 -1.24 4.17 1.71
CA LEU A 35 -2.50 4.72 1.17
C LEU A 35 -3.34 3.63 0.49
N THR A 36 -2.71 2.81 -0.35
CA THR A 36 -3.37 1.71 -1.06
C THR A 36 -4.00 0.72 -0.09
N PHE A 37 -3.27 0.28 0.92
CA PHE A 37 -3.79 -0.64 1.94
C PHE A 37 -4.88 -0.02 2.82
N ALA A 38 -4.71 1.24 3.22
CA ALA A 38 -5.72 1.95 4.01
C ALA A 38 -7.05 2.09 3.25
N TRP A 39 -7.00 2.35 1.94
CA TRP A 39 -8.19 2.48 1.12
C TRP A 39 -8.79 1.14 0.75
N LEU A 40 -7.95 0.12 0.48
CA LEU A 40 -8.40 -1.24 0.22
C LEU A 40 -9.27 -1.79 1.36
N LEU A 41 -8.80 -1.63 2.61
CA LEU A 41 -9.49 -2.16 3.80
C LEU A 41 -10.72 -1.34 4.21
N ARG A 42 -10.89 -0.11 3.68
CA ARG A 42 -12.04 0.76 3.98
C ARG A 42 -13.03 0.86 2.85
N ARG A 43 -12.55 0.94 1.62
CA ARG A 43 -13.34 1.13 0.41
C ARG A 43 -12.68 0.39 -0.76
N PRO A 44 -12.80 -0.95 -0.81
CA PRO A 44 -12.19 -1.77 -1.86
C PRO A 44 -12.62 -1.37 -3.28
N ASP A 45 -13.81 -0.77 -3.42
CA ASP A 45 -14.35 -0.29 -4.70
C ASP A 45 -13.56 0.88 -5.31
N TYR A 46 -12.85 1.63 -4.47
CA TYR A 46 -12.04 2.76 -4.94
C TYR A 46 -10.69 2.34 -5.50
N VAL A 47 -10.25 1.12 -5.14
CA VAL A 47 -8.92 0.60 -5.45
C VAL A 47 -9.03 -0.77 -6.14
N PRO A 48 -9.59 -0.84 -7.37
CA PRO A 48 -9.68 -2.09 -8.10
C PRO A 48 -8.28 -2.63 -8.44
N PRO A 49 -8.10 -3.97 -8.54
CA PRO A 49 -6.78 -4.58 -8.77
C PRO A 49 -6.06 -4.06 -10.01
N LEU A 50 -6.78 -3.84 -11.10
CA LEU A 50 -6.22 -3.33 -12.35
C LEU A 50 -5.64 -1.91 -12.17
N LEU A 51 -6.30 -1.08 -11.38
CA LEU A 51 -5.84 0.29 -11.10
C LEU A 51 -4.56 0.28 -10.26
N ILE A 52 -4.50 -0.61 -9.25
CA ILE A 52 -3.30 -0.82 -8.44
C ILE A 52 -2.15 -1.27 -9.34
N ALA A 53 -2.38 -2.28 -10.18
CA ALA A 53 -1.37 -2.78 -11.10
C ALA A 53 -0.83 -1.67 -12.01
N ALA A 54 -1.69 -0.86 -12.60
CA ALA A 54 -1.30 0.23 -13.50
C ALA A 54 -0.46 1.30 -12.78
N VAL A 55 -0.89 1.74 -11.59
CA VAL A 55 -0.19 2.78 -10.82
C VAL A 55 1.18 2.28 -10.33
N PHE A 56 1.27 1.07 -9.80
CA PHE A 56 2.54 0.53 -9.30
C PHE A 56 3.48 0.13 -10.44
N LEU A 57 2.96 -0.31 -11.59
CA LEU A 57 3.78 -0.52 -12.78
C LEU A 57 4.38 0.80 -13.28
N LEU A 58 3.59 1.87 -13.31
CA LEU A 58 4.09 3.20 -13.64
C LEU A 58 5.17 3.64 -12.64
N ALA A 59 4.97 3.39 -11.35
CA ALA A 59 5.97 3.70 -10.32
C ALA A 59 7.27 2.88 -10.50
N ASP A 60 7.17 1.58 -10.82
CA ASP A 60 8.35 0.74 -11.10
C ASP A 60 9.17 1.30 -12.26
N LEU A 61 8.49 1.71 -13.35
CA LEU A 61 9.15 2.29 -14.53
C LEU A 61 9.85 3.63 -14.19
N LEU A 62 9.18 4.50 -13.45
CA LEU A 62 9.69 5.82 -13.10
C LEU A 62 10.80 5.77 -12.04
N PHE A 63 10.74 4.81 -11.12
CA PHE A 63 11.76 4.62 -10.08
C PHE A 63 12.91 3.72 -10.50
N GLN A 64 12.94 3.31 -11.79
CA GLN A 64 13.99 2.46 -12.36
C GLN A 64 14.16 1.13 -11.59
N ARG A 65 13.09 0.59 -11.05
CA ARG A 65 13.04 -0.75 -10.45
C ARG A 65 12.87 -1.81 -11.54
N PRO A 66 13.14 -3.10 -11.26
CA PRO A 66 12.77 -4.16 -12.20
C PRO A 66 11.28 -4.03 -12.58
N PRO A 67 10.97 -3.76 -13.86
CA PRO A 67 9.61 -3.36 -14.26
C PRO A 67 8.60 -4.47 -13.97
N GLY A 68 7.55 -4.12 -13.25
CA GLY A 68 6.45 -5.01 -12.91
C GLY A 68 6.69 -5.93 -11.70
N LEU A 69 7.91 -6.06 -11.20
CA LEU A 69 8.20 -6.95 -10.07
C LEU A 69 7.53 -6.45 -8.79
N TRP A 70 7.74 -5.18 -8.44
CA TRP A 70 7.11 -4.60 -7.25
C TRP A 70 5.61 -4.49 -7.44
N ALA A 71 5.14 -4.08 -8.62
CA ALA A 71 3.72 -4.04 -8.96
C ALA A 71 3.03 -5.39 -8.77
N ALA A 72 3.66 -6.50 -9.20
CA ALA A 72 3.12 -7.85 -9.02
C ALA A 72 3.04 -8.24 -7.54
N ILE A 73 4.09 -7.96 -6.76
CA ILE A 73 4.12 -8.25 -5.32
C ILE A 73 3.07 -7.44 -4.57
N VAL A 74 2.93 -6.15 -4.91
CA VAL A 74 1.88 -5.29 -4.34
C VAL A 74 0.50 -5.83 -4.70
N LEU A 75 0.30 -6.28 -5.93
CA LEU A 75 -0.98 -6.87 -6.34
C LEU A 75 -1.31 -8.13 -5.54
N LEU A 76 -0.35 -9.03 -5.34
CA LEU A 76 -0.51 -10.23 -4.51
C LEU A 76 -0.81 -9.88 -3.05
N GLY A 77 -0.07 -8.93 -2.47
CA GLY A 77 -0.32 -8.43 -1.11
C GLY A 77 -1.71 -7.82 -0.96
N ASN A 78 -2.15 -7.04 -1.94
CA ASN A 78 -3.51 -6.49 -1.98
C ASN A 78 -4.57 -7.57 -2.07
N GLN A 79 -4.38 -8.61 -2.88
CA GLN A 79 -5.34 -9.73 -2.97
C GLN A 79 -5.41 -10.51 -1.66
N ALA A 80 -4.28 -10.74 -0.99
CA ALA A 80 -4.25 -11.38 0.32
C ALA A 80 -4.98 -10.56 1.39
N LEU A 81 -4.81 -9.23 1.41
CA LEU A 81 -5.54 -8.34 2.32
C LEU A 81 -7.02 -8.26 1.96
N ARG A 82 -7.37 -8.20 0.67
CA ARG A 82 -8.75 -8.17 0.19
C ARG A 82 -9.51 -9.43 0.59
N ALA A 83 -8.87 -10.60 0.54
CA ALA A 83 -9.47 -11.86 0.98
C ALA A 83 -9.76 -11.88 2.49
N ARG A 84 -8.99 -11.13 3.29
CA ARG A 84 -9.17 -11.00 4.75
C ARG A 84 -10.08 -9.85 5.15
N GLU A 85 -10.35 -8.89 4.25
CA GLU A 85 -11.09 -7.67 4.53
C GLU A 85 -12.46 -7.94 5.19
N PRO A 86 -13.30 -8.90 4.75
CA PRO A 86 -14.59 -9.16 5.41
C PRO A 86 -14.45 -9.53 6.88
N GLY A 87 -13.42 -10.33 7.24
CA GLY A 87 -13.14 -10.70 8.63
C GLY A 87 -12.51 -9.57 9.45
N LEU A 88 -11.92 -8.56 8.81
CA LEU A 88 -11.26 -7.43 9.49
C LEU A 88 -12.21 -6.25 9.76
N ARG A 89 -13.41 -6.26 9.19
CA ARG A 89 -14.37 -5.14 9.32
C ARG A 89 -14.78 -4.88 10.76
N ASP A 90 -15.07 -5.95 11.49
CA ASP A 90 -15.60 -5.91 12.85
C ASP A 90 -14.52 -5.96 13.93
N LEU A 91 -13.25 -6.13 13.52
CA LEU A 91 -12.13 -6.24 14.44
C LEU A 91 -11.51 -4.87 14.75
N THR A 92 -10.77 -4.84 15.87
CA THR A 92 -10.06 -3.65 16.33
C THR A 92 -9.00 -3.20 15.32
N PHE A 93 -8.68 -1.91 15.34
CA PHE A 93 -7.61 -1.34 14.50
C PHE A 93 -6.26 -2.05 14.68
N ALA A 94 -5.99 -2.58 15.89
CA ALA A 94 -4.76 -3.32 16.17
C ALA A 94 -4.63 -4.59 15.31
N VAL A 95 -5.72 -5.32 15.09
CA VAL A 95 -5.73 -6.52 14.23
C VAL A 95 -5.58 -6.15 12.76
N GLU A 96 -6.22 -5.06 12.32
CA GLU A 96 -6.02 -4.49 10.99
C GLU A 96 -4.54 -4.15 10.77
N TRP A 97 -3.96 -3.39 11.70
CA TRP A 97 -2.55 -2.98 11.66
C TRP A 97 -1.59 -4.18 11.63
N LEU A 98 -1.85 -5.21 12.44
CA LEU A 98 -1.05 -6.44 12.44
C LEU A 98 -1.14 -7.20 11.12
N SER A 99 -2.33 -7.24 10.50
CA SER A 99 -2.54 -7.86 9.19
C SER A 99 -1.77 -7.12 8.09
N VAL A 100 -1.76 -5.79 8.14
CA VAL A 100 -0.96 -4.94 7.25
C VAL A 100 0.54 -5.18 7.50
N ALA A 101 0.96 -5.24 8.77
CA ALA A 101 2.35 -5.51 9.15
C ALA A 101 2.85 -6.85 8.59
N THR A 102 2.08 -7.90 8.79
CA THR A 102 2.41 -9.24 8.27
C THR A 102 2.51 -9.23 6.74
N THR A 103 1.58 -8.58 6.07
CA THR A 103 1.57 -8.49 4.60
C THR A 103 2.78 -7.73 4.09
N LEU A 104 3.12 -6.57 4.67
CA LEU A 104 4.30 -5.78 4.31
C LEU A 104 5.60 -6.58 4.50
N PHE A 105 5.70 -7.30 5.60
CA PHE A 105 6.88 -8.11 5.88
C PHE A 105 7.04 -9.25 4.88
N VAL A 106 5.96 -9.98 4.57
CA VAL A 106 5.97 -11.05 3.56
C VAL A 106 6.30 -10.49 2.17
N MET A 107 5.75 -9.34 1.80
CA MET A 107 6.06 -8.68 0.54
C MET A 107 7.54 -8.29 0.45
N MET A 108 8.11 -7.70 1.52
CA MET A 108 9.53 -7.36 1.58
C MET A 108 10.40 -8.61 1.40
N LEU A 109 10.10 -9.69 2.12
CA LEU A 109 10.85 -10.95 1.99
C LEU A 109 10.73 -11.53 0.57
N GLY A 110 9.52 -11.58 0.02
CA GLY A 110 9.26 -12.08 -1.33
C GLY A 110 10.04 -11.29 -2.39
N TYR A 111 10.02 -9.97 -2.29
CA TYR A 111 10.78 -9.09 -3.17
C TYR A 111 12.28 -9.38 -3.11
N ARG A 112 12.84 -9.49 -1.90
CA ARG A 112 14.26 -9.78 -1.70
C ARG A 112 14.66 -11.17 -2.21
N VAL A 113 13.82 -12.19 -1.97
CA VAL A 113 14.09 -13.54 -2.47
C VAL A 113 14.12 -13.56 -3.99
N ILE A 114 13.18 -12.91 -4.66
CA ILE A 114 13.15 -12.84 -6.13
C ILE A 114 14.37 -12.11 -6.67
N LEU A 115 14.74 -10.95 -6.09
CA LEU A 115 15.93 -10.21 -6.50
C LEU A 115 17.21 -11.04 -6.29
N ALA A 116 17.31 -11.79 -5.19
CA ALA A 116 18.44 -12.70 -4.94
C ALA A 116 18.54 -13.81 -5.98
N LEU A 117 17.39 -14.40 -6.37
CA LEU A 117 17.34 -15.42 -7.42
C LEU A 117 17.73 -14.87 -8.80
N MET A 118 17.40 -13.61 -9.05
CA MET A 118 17.76 -12.89 -10.29
C MET A 118 19.18 -12.32 -10.26
N MET A 119 19.93 -12.51 -9.16
CA MET A 119 21.29 -11.95 -8.96
C MET A 119 21.35 -10.43 -9.13
N VAL A 120 20.27 -9.75 -8.80
CA VAL A 120 20.19 -8.27 -8.83
C VAL A 120 20.66 -7.72 -7.51
N ASP A 121 21.49 -6.66 -7.58
CA ASP A 121 21.99 -5.97 -6.39
C ASP A 121 20.82 -5.42 -5.55
N GLN A 122 20.93 -5.66 -4.24
CA GLN A 122 19.88 -5.28 -3.30
C GLN A 122 20.39 -4.26 -2.30
N ALA A 123 19.49 -3.34 -1.91
CA ALA A 123 19.74 -2.48 -0.77
C ALA A 123 20.06 -3.30 0.49
N PRO A 124 20.88 -2.80 1.41
CA PRO A 124 21.12 -3.45 2.71
C PRO A 124 19.82 -3.81 3.41
N LEU A 125 19.79 -4.99 4.05
CA LEU A 125 18.58 -5.49 4.74
C LEU A 125 18.05 -4.47 5.77
N GLY A 126 18.96 -3.76 6.45
CA GLY A 126 18.60 -2.71 7.40
C GLY A 126 17.75 -1.60 6.80
N LEU A 127 18.05 -1.15 5.58
CA LEU A 127 17.23 -0.14 4.89
C LEU A 127 15.86 -0.67 4.52
N SER A 128 15.76 -1.92 4.09
CA SER A 128 14.46 -2.55 3.78
C SER A 128 13.59 -2.69 5.03
N LEU A 129 14.17 -3.12 6.14
CA LEU A 129 13.47 -3.20 7.44
C LEU A 129 13.05 -1.81 7.93
N MET A 130 13.93 -0.81 7.82
CA MET A 130 13.62 0.57 8.18
C MET A 130 12.44 1.09 7.36
N GLN A 131 12.39 0.82 6.06
CA GLN A 131 11.27 1.20 5.20
C GLN A 131 9.95 0.55 5.65
N VAL A 132 9.96 -0.76 5.96
CA VAL A 132 8.77 -1.46 6.44
C VAL A 132 8.29 -0.86 7.77
N ILE A 133 9.20 -0.65 8.73
CA ILE A 133 8.88 -0.06 10.03
C ILE A 133 8.33 1.36 9.84
N ALA A 134 8.98 2.20 9.05
CA ALA A 134 8.52 3.56 8.76
C ALA A 134 7.13 3.56 8.10
N THR A 135 6.87 2.65 7.17
CA THR A 135 5.56 2.49 6.52
C THR A 135 4.48 2.08 7.51
N LEU A 136 4.81 1.15 8.43
CA LEU A 136 3.90 0.73 9.51
C LEU A 136 3.57 1.84 10.50
N LEU A 137 4.55 2.68 10.83
CA LEU A 137 4.35 3.84 11.72
C LEU A 137 3.50 4.93 11.05
N VAL A 138 3.66 5.13 9.77
CA VAL A 138 2.89 6.12 9.00
C VAL A 138 1.49 5.62 8.63
N TYR A 139 1.26 4.30 8.57
CA TYR A 139 -0.02 3.71 8.20
C TYR A 139 -1.22 4.24 9.02
N PRO A 140 -1.19 4.29 10.38
CA PRO A 140 -2.30 4.85 11.15
C PRO A 140 -2.56 6.33 10.83
N LEU A 141 -1.51 7.12 10.60
CA LEU A 141 -1.64 8.52 10.19
C LEU A 141 -2.34 8.63 8.83
N VAL A 142 -1.91 7.86 7.84
CA VAL A 142 -2.55 7.80 6.51
C VAL A 142 -4.01 7.38 6.62
N ALA A 143 -4.32 6.41 7.49
CA ALA A 143 -5.68 5.95 7.75
C ALA A 143 -6.56 7.04 8.35
N ILE A 144 -6.05 7.80 9.33
CA ILE A 144 -6.75 8.92 9.97
C ILE A 144 -6.97 10.06 8.97
N VAL A 145 -5.94 10.47 8.25
CA VAL A 145 -6.02 11.53 7.23
C VAL A 145 -7.01 11.14 6.13
N SER A 146 -6.96 9.89 5.65
CA SER A 146 -7.90 9.38 4.64
C SER A 146 -9.36 9.47 5.13
N LYS A 147 -9.61 9.18 6.40
CA LYS A 147 -10.94 9.30 7.01
C LYS A 147 -11.36 10.78 7.16
N ALA A 148 -10.46 11.62 7.65
CA ALA A 148 -10.76 13.01 7.98
C ALA A 148 -10.94 13.91 6.74
N VAL A 149 -10.04 13.74 5.75
CA VAL A 149 -9.99 14.61 4.56
C VAL A 149 -10.87 14.07 3.44
N PHE A 150 -10.82 12.76 3.19
CA PHE A 150 -11.49 12.15 2.03
C PHE A 150 -12.76 11.37 2.40
N GLY A 151 -13.14 11.32 3.69
CA GLY A 151 -14.32 10.61 4.15
C GLY A 151 -14.27 9.09 3.94
N VAL A 152 -13.07 8.52 3.73
CA VAL A 152 -12.89 7.08 3.48
C VAL A 152 -13.05 6.32 4.80
N ARG A 153 -14.27 5.85 5.08
CA ARG A 153 -14.65 5.10 6.29
C ARG A 153 -14.91 3.64 5.94
N LYS A 154 -14.76 2.75 6.92
CA LYS A 154 -15.25 1.36 6.79
C LYS A 154 -16.77 1.38 6.55
N ILE A 155 -17.26 0.48 5.70
CA ILE A 155 -18.69 0.29 5.48
C ILE A 155 -19.24 -0.40 6.75
N ALA A 156 -20.20 0.23 7.40
CA ALA A 156 -20.85 -0.38 8.56
C ALA A 156 -21.75 -1.56 8.12
N PRO A 157 -21.89 -2.62 8.94
CA PRO A 157 -22.76 -3.76 8.61
C PRO A 157 -24.20 -3.36 8.25
N GLY A 158 -24.74 -2.31 8.87
CA GLY A 158 -26.09 -1.80 8.59
C GLY A 158 -26.27 -1.04 7.26
N ASP A 159 -25.18 -0.58 6.64
CA ASP A 159 -25.25 0.13 5.35
C ASP A 159 -25.53 -0.83 4.18
N ILE A 160 -25.19 -2.11 4.33
CA ILE A 160 -25.42 -3.15 3.31
C ILE A 160 -26.89 -3.53 3.27
N ASP A 161 -27.55 -3.62 4.44
CA ASP A 161 -28.97 -3.95 4.55
C ASP A 161 -29.86 -2.83 3.98
N ALA A 162 -29.44 -1.58 4.11
CA ALA A 162 -30.16 -0.43 3.54
C ALA A 162 -30.07 -0.36 2.00
N LEU A 163 -29.04 -0.93 1.39
CA LEU A 163 -28.91 -1.02 -0.07
C LEU A 163 -29.62 -2.25 -0.64
N GLY A 164 -29.68 -3.35 0.10
CA GLY A 164 -30.40 -4.58 -0.28
C GLY A 164 -31.93 -4.49 -0.16
N SER A 165 -32.44 -3.56 0.66
CA SER A 165 -33.89 -3.36 0.82
C SER A 165 -34.53 -2.45 -0.24
N ARG A 166 -33.75 -1.96 -1.21
CA ARG A 166 -34.23 -1.09 -2.31
C ARG A 166 -34.40 -1.82 -3.65
N THR A 167 -34.28 -3.14 -3.69
CA THR A 167 -34.64 -4.01 -4.80
C THR A 167 -35.88 -4.82 -4.45
#